data_7ea9f9b93f40321fe47941175e6715b2
#
_entry.id   7ea9f9b93f40321fe47941175e6715b2
#
_cell.length_a   1.000
_cell.length_b   1.000
_cell.length_c   1.000
_cell.angle_alpha   90.00
_cell.angle_beta   90.00
_cell.angle_gamma   90.00
#
_symmetry.space_group_name_H-M   'P 1'
#
loop_
_entity.id
_entity.type
_entity.pdbx_description
1 polymer ?
#
loop_
_entity_poly.entity_id
_entity_poly.type
_entity_poly.pdbx_seq_one_letter_code
_entity_poly.pdbx_strand_id
1 'polypeptide(L)'
;MKIRTAAGPASAELDAAADPPFLLVLTHGAGGGTDSADLMAARQAGLDQGAAVARVVQPYRLRGARAPGSAARQDEAWLEIVAKLRRRFPGVPLIQGGRSNGARVACRTARAAGALAVLALAFPLHPPGRPERSRAAELAQAGTEVLVVNGAADPFGVPEAAGAIRVVVLPGTAHALAGQGGAIRRLVGSWLALLVRGDDPPEPPGGLRPGSSVTGPGPSVPPSRGVGRDLG
;
A
#
# COMPACT_ATOMS: atom_id res chain seq x y z
N MET A 1 22.29 10.51 3.16
CA MET A 1 23.09 10.65 1.91
C MET A 1 22.38 11.58 0.92
N LYS A 2 23.12 12.31 0.08
CA LYS A 2 22.53 13.11 -1.01
C LYS A 2 22.42 12.26 -2.29
N ILE A 3 21.30 12.39 -3.00
CA ILE A 3 21.00 11.68 -4.25
C ILE A 3 20.67 12.73 -5.32
N ARG A 4 21.42 12.75 -6.44
CA ARG A 4 21.12 13.64 -7.58
C ARG A 4 20.08 12.97 -8.47
N THR A 5 19.05 13.73 -8.90
CA THR A 5 18.07 13.36 -9.89
C THR A 5 17.87 14.45 -10.92
N ALA A 6 17.26 14.15 -12.07
CA ALA A 6 16.90 15.16 -13.07
C ALA A 6 15.96 16.24 -12.51
N ALA A 7 15.14 15.90 -11.51
CA ALA A 7 14.25 16.85 -10.83
C ALA A 7 14.93 17.64 -9.70
N GLY A 8 16.25 17.49 -9.52
CA GLY A 8 17.05 18.13 -8.47
C GLY A 8 17.51 17.14 -7.38
N PRO A 9 18.20 17.64 -6.34
CA PRO A 9 18.70 16.77 -5.28
C PRO A 9 17.58 16.22 -4.40
N ALA A 10 17.72 14.94 -4.01
CA ALA A 10 17.01 14.28 -2.93
C ALA A 10 17.96 13.98 -1.77
N SER A 11 17.42 13.65 -0.60
CA SER A 11 18.22 13.11 0.49
C SER A 11 17.59 11.81 1.01
N ALA A 12 18.43 10.89 1.47
CA ALA A 12 17.99 9.67 2.14
C ALA A 12 18.74 9.48 3.45
N GLU A 13 18.02 9.13 4.48
CA GLU A 13 18.56 8.53 5.70
C GLU A 13 18.46 7.02 5.54
N LEU A 14 19.58 6.33 5.72
CA LEU A 14 19.70 4.90 5.49
C LEU A 14 20.15 4.23 6.79
N ASP A 15 19.33 3.31 7.27
CA ASP A 15 19.66 2.37 8.35
C ASP A 15 19.76 0.97 7.72
N ALA A 16 20.89 0.30 7.89
CA ALA A 16 21.09 -1.01 7.28
C ALA A 16 21.96 -1.92 8.15
N ALA A 17 21.59 -3.19 8.24
CA ALA A 17 22.47 -4.27 8.67
C ALA A 17 23.45 -4.64 7.55
N ALA A 18 24.43 -5.48 7.85
CA ALA A 18 25.44 -5.90 6.87
C ALA A 18 24.84 -6.70 5.72
N ASP A 19 23.87 -7.57 5.99
CA ASP A 19 23.24 -8.47 5.02
C ASP A 19 21.70 -8.42 5.18
N PRO A 20 21.03 -7.37 4.65
CA PRO A 20 19.60 -7.20 4.85
C PRO A 20 18.80 -8.14 3.94
N PRO A 21 17.74 -8.80 4.44
CA PRO A 21 16.89 -9.67 3.64
C PRO A 21 16.07 -8.91 2.60
N PHE A 22 15.82 -7.62 2.77
CA PHE A 22 15.18 -6.73 1.81
C PHE A 22 15.53 -5.26 2.06
N LEU A 23 15.31 -4.45 1.02
CA LEU A 23 15.42 -2.98 1.08
C LEU A 23 14.02 -2.38 1.15
N LEU A 24 13.71 -1.67 2.24
CA LEU A 24 12.49 -0.90 2.40
C LEU A 24 12.76 0.59 2.12
N VAL A 25 12.15 1.15 1.07
CA VAL A 25 12.31 2.57 0.70
C VAL A 25 11.02 3.32 0.98
N LEU A 26 11.05 4.27 1.91
CA LEU A 26 9.89 5.03 2.37
C LEU A 26 10.00 6.51 2.00
N THR A 27 8.88 7.16 1.68
CA THR A 27 8.83 8.60 1.45
C THR A 27 7.58 9.28 2.04
N HIS A 28 7.67 10.58 2.17
CA HIS A 28 6.73 11.46 2.88
C HIS A 28 5.51 11.89 2.05
N GLY A 29 4.48 12.40 2.72
CA GLY A 29 3.35 13.11 2.12
C GLY A 29 3.74 14.48 1.55
N ALA A 30 2.84 15.12 0.79
CA ALA A 30 3.12 16.33 0.02
C ALA A 30 3.76 17.46 0.86
N GLY A 31 3.21 17.78 2.01
CA GLY A 31 3.69 18.86 2.89
C GLY A 31 4.56 18.42 4.06
N GLY A 32 4.79 17.11 4.24
CA GLY A 32 5.45 16.52 5.40
C GLY A 32 6.95 16.28 5.25
N GLY A 33 7.53 15.71 6.30
CA GLY A 33 8.87 15.15 6.37
C GLY A 33 8.85 13.63 6.48
N THR A 34 10.02 13.04 6.68
CA THR A 34 10.22 11.59 6.82
C THR A 34 10.16 11.12 8.28
N ASP A 35 9.83 12.02 9.19
CA ASP A 35 9.78 11.84 10.65
C ASP A 35 8.36 11.71 11.21
N SER A 36 7.34 11.62 10.34
CA SER A 36 5.97 11.38 10.81
C SER A 36 5.86 10.03 11.54
N ALA A 37 5.01 9.96 12.56
CA ALA A 37 4.91 8.82 13.46
C ALA A 37 4.61 7.50 12.74
N ASP A 38 3.81 7.55 11.68
CA ASP A 38 3.48 6.41 10.83
C ASP A 38 4.68 5.90 10.02
N LEU A 39 5.46 6.81 9.39
CA LEU A 39 6.70 6.44 8.69
C LEU A 39 7.77 5.94 9.65
N MET A 40 7.88 6.52 10.84
CA MET A 40 8.80 6.03 11.87
C MET A 40 8.40 4.65 12.39
N ALA A 41 7.10 4.37 12.52
CA ALA A 41 6.60 3.05 12.87
C ALA A 41 6.90 2.00 11.79
N ALA A 42 6.71 2.35 10.51
CA ALA A 42 7.04 1.50 9.37
C ALA A 42 8.56 1.25 9.26
N ARG A 43 9.38 2.29 9.48
CA ARG A 43 10.84 2.16 9.59
C ARG A 43 11.21 1.14 10.65
N GLN A 44 10.66 1.29 11.86
CA GLN A 44 10.99 0.38 12.95
C GLN A 44 10.54 -1.05 12.66
N ALA A 45 9.36 -1.23 12.05
CA ALA A 45 8.90 -2.54 11.59
C ALA A 45 9.87 -3.21 10.61
N GLY A 46 10.42 -2.43 9.67
CA GLY A 46 11.46 -2.93 8.74
C GLY A 46 12.75 -3.33 9.46
N LEU A 47 13.23 -2.49 10.37
CA LEU A 47 14.45 -2.77 11.15
C LEU A 47 14.28 -4.00 12.06
N ASP A 48 13.10 -4.21 12.64
CA ASP A 48 12.78 -5.40 13.45
C ASP A 48 12.87 -6.70 12.62
N GLN A 49 12.71 -6.61 11.30
CA GLN A 49 12.88 -7.72 10.35
C GLN A 49 14.30 -7.76 9.73
N GLY A 50 15.24 -6.96 10.22
CA GLY A 50 16.61 -6.92 9.72
C GLY A 50 16.79 -6.18 8.38
N ALA A 51 15.78 -5.47 7.88
CA ALA A 51 15.83 -4.78 6.60
C ALA A 51 16.87 -3.64 6.56
N ALA A 52 17.35 -3.33 5.35
CA ALA A 52 17.84 -2.00 5.07
C ALA A 52 16.64 -1.06 4.87
N VAL A 53 16.58 0.05 5.62
CA VAL A 53 15.48 1.01 5.52
C VAL A 53 16.00 2.37 5.10
N ALA A 54 15.51 2.89 3.96
CA ALA A 54 15.81 4.22 3.46
C ALA A 54 14.59 5.14 3.59
N ARG A 55 14.71 6.25 4.30
CA ARG A 55 13.71 7.31 4.37
C ARG A 55 14.11 8.46 3.47
N VAL A 56 13.33 8.75 2.47
CA VAL A 56 13.68 9.65 1.38
C VAL A 56 12.92 10.97 1.46
N VAL A 57 13.65 12.08 1.48
CA VAL A 57 13.11 13.43 1.23
C VAL A 57 13.22 13.71 -0.27
N GLN A 58 12.08 13.87 -0.92
CA GLN A 58 11.97 14.08 -2.36
C GLN A 58 12.50 15.45 -2.82
N PRO A 59 12.93 15.60 -4.09
CA PRO A 59 13.57 16.83 -4.58
C PRO A 59 12.75 18.10 -4.36
N TYR A 60 11.44 18.06 -4.56
CA TYR A 60 10.59 19.25 -4.37
C TYR A 60 10.59 19.74 -2.92
N ARG A 61 10.65 18.83 -1.94
CA ARG A 61 10.70 19.19 -0.51
C ARG A 61 12.03 19.81 -0.12
N LEU A 62 13.15 19.30 -0.64
CA LEU A 62 14.46 19.91 -0.41
C LEU A 62 14.56 21.32 -0.99
N ARG A 63 13.77 21.65 -2.02
CA ARG A 63 13.65 23.02 -2.55
C ARG A 63 12.65 23.89 -1.77
N GLY A 64 12.08 23.39 -0.66
CA GLY A 64 11.12 24.13 0.15
C GLY A 64 9.68 24.12 -0.39
N ALA A 65 9.39 23.46 -1.52
CA ALA A 65 8.03 23.40 -2.07
C ALA A 65 7.12 22.47 -1.25
N ARG A 66 5.86 22.85 -1.10
CA ARG A 66 4.85 22.05 -0.40
C ARG A 66 4.06 21.13 -1.34
N ALA A 67 4.11 21.39 -2.64
CA ALA A 67 3.42 20.62 -3.67
C ALA A 67 4.43 19.93 -4.59
N PRO A 68 4.20 18.66 -4.98
CA PRO A 68 5.17 17.84 -5.73
C PRO A 68 5.28 18.21 -7.22
N GLY A 69 4.37 19.01 -7.76
CA GLY A 69 4.27 19.26 -9.20
C GLY A 69 3.54 18.13 -9.95
N SER A 70 3.92 17.86 -11.20
CA SER A 70 3.30 16.78 -11.98
C SER A 70 3.68 15.39 -11.47
N ALA A 71 2.75 14.45 -11.60
CA ALA A 71 2.97 13.05 -11.22
C ALA A 71 4.15 12.44 -11.99
N ALA A 72 4.20 12.63 -13.32
CA ALA A 72 5.27 12.08 -14.15
C ALA A 72 6.66 12.50 -13.68
N ARG A 73 6.88 13.79 -13.45
CA ARG A 73 8.18 14.30 -12.98
C ARG A 73 8.56 13.77 -11.59
N GLN A 74 7.56 13.55 -10.73
CA GLN A 74 7.77 12.97 -9.41
C GLN A 74 8.15 11.49 -9.51
N ASP A 75 7.47 10.75 -10.40
CA ASP A 75 7.69 9.33 -10.62
C ASP A 75 9.08 9.07 -11.23
N GLU A 76 9.50 9.87 -12.21
CA GLU A 76 10.86 9.83 -12.78
C GLU A 76 11.92 10.02 -11.69
N ALA A 77 11.78 11.07 -10.87
CA ALA A 77 12.72 11.33 -9.79
C ALA A 77 12.76 10.19 -8.76
N TRP A 78 11.60 9.60 -8.45
CA TRP A 78 11.51 8.48 -7.53
C TRP A 78 12.22 7.23 -8.07
N LEU A 79 12.01 6.90 -9.34
CA LEU A 79 12.68 5.78 -10.00
C LEU A 79 14.21 5.95 -9.99
N GLU A 80 14.72 7.16 -10.26
CA GLU A 80 16.16 7.45 -10.16
C GLU A 80 16.70 7.25 -8.73
N ILE A 81 15.94 7.68 -7.71
CA ILE A 81 16.30 7.53 -6.31
C ILE A 81 16.38 6.04 -5.94
N VAL A 82 15.32 5.30 -6.24
CA VAL A 82 15.22 3.87 -5.94
C VAL A 82 16.33 3.10 -6.65
N ALA A 83 16.59 3.39 -7.92
CA ALA A 83 17.68 2.76 -8.66
C ALA A 83 19.06 3.00 -8.01
N LYS A 84 19.30 4.19 -7.46
CA LYS A 84 20.55 4.49 -6.74
C LYS A 84 20.66 3.79 -5.40
N LEU A 85 19.56 3.65 -4.68
CA LEU A 85 19.52 2.90 -3.41
C LEU A 85 19.74 1.40 -3.67
N ARG A 86 19.07 0.82 -4.67
CA ARG A 86 19.23 -0.60 -5.03
C ARG A 86 20.66 -0.99 -5.40
N ARG A 87 21.42 -0.09 -6.03
CA ARG A 87 22.83 -0.36 -6.34
C ARG A 87 23.71 -0.60 -5.10
N ARG A 88 23.28 -0.16 -3.92
CA ARG A 88 23.98 -0.44 -2.66
C ARG A 88 23.67 -1.82 -2.10
N PHE A 89 22.59 -2.45 -2.58
CA PHE A 89 22.09 -3.75 -2.13
C PHE A 89 21.75 -4.60 -3.36
N PRO A 90 22.76 -5.04 -4.14
CA PRO A 90 22.53 -5.82 -5.34
C PRO A 90 21.87 -7.17 -5.01
N GLY A 91 20.84 -7.55 -5.77
CA GLY A 91 20.10 -8.80 -5.55
C GLY A 91 19.08 -8.78 -4.42
N VAL A 92 19.11 -7.77 -3.54
CA VAL A 92 18.19 -7.69 -2.41
C VAL A 92 16.79 -7.26 -2.89
N PRO A 93 15.70 -7.96 -2.49
CA PRO A 93 14.33 -7.61 -2.82
C PRO A 93 13.98 -6.18 -2.40
N LEU A 94 13.23 -5.47 -3.26
CA LEU A 94 12.78 -4.11 -2.99
C LEU A 94 11.34 -4.12 -2.51
N ILE A 95 11.09 -3.48 -1.37
CA ILE A 95 9.77 -3.05 -0.93
C ILE A 95 9.79 -1.53 -0.91
N GLN A 96 8.83 -0.88 -1.54
CA GLN A 96 8.74 0.57 -1.49
C GLN A 96 7.44 1.01 -0.85
N GLY A 97 7.42 2.24 -0.33
CA GLY A 97 6.21 2.73 0.29
C GLY A 97 6.28 4.21 0.63
N GLY A 98 5.25 4.65 1.29
CA GLY A 98 5.19 6.02 1.75
C GLY A 98 3.85 6.39 2.34
N ARG A 99 3.75 7.65 2.73
CA ARG A 99 2.57 8.24 3.31
C ARG A 99 1.87 9.17 2.34
N SER A 100 0.54 9.10 2.23
CA SER A 100 -0.28 10.04 1.45
C SER A 100 0.23 10.17 -0.01
N ASN A 101 0.74 11.33 -0.41
CA ASN A 101 1.35 11.49 -1.74
C ASN A 101 2.51 10.53 -2.00
N GLY A 102 3.30 10.19 -0.99
CA GLY A 102 4.37 9.20 -1.08
C GLY A 102 3.84 7.79 -1.38
N ALA A 103 2.70 7.41 -0.79
CA ALA A 103 2.03 6.16 -1.11
C ALA A 103 1.60 6.09 -2.59
N ARG A 104 1.07 7.20 -3.13
CA ARG A 104 0.70 7.29 -4.55
C ARG A 104 1.91 7.09 -5.48
N VAL A 105 3.02 7.76 -5.19
CA VAL A 105 4.27 7.58 -5.96
C VAL A 105 4.72 6.14 -5.91
N ALA A 106 4.75 5.52 -4.73
CA ALA A 106 5.14 4.13 -4.57
C ALA A 106 4.24 3.20 -5.41
N CYS A 107 2.91 3.38 -5.39
CA CYS A 107 2.00 2.56 -6.20
C CYS A 107 2.25 2.74 -7.70
N ARG A 108 2.32 3.97 -8.21
CA ARG A 108 2.49 4.23 -9.65
C ARG A 108 3.81 3.72 -10.21
N THR A 109 4.85 3.66 -9.40
CA THR A 109 6.21 3.30 -9.83
C THR A 109 6.62 1.88 -9.50
N ALA A 110 5.82 1.12 -8.76
CA ALA A 110 6.18 -0.20 -8.24
C ALA A 110 6.66 -1.16 -9.34
N ARG A 111 5.87 -1.29 -10.40
CA ARG A 111 6.19 -2.16 -11.52
C ARG A 111 7.50 -1.76 -12.21
N ALA A 112 7.69 -0.47 -12.50
CA ALA A 112 8.89 0.04 -13.16
C ALA A 112 10.14 -0.07 -12.27
N ALA A 113 9.98 0.04 -10.95
CA ALA A 113 11.05 -0.16 -9.98
C ALA A 113 11.38 -1.64 -9.75
N GLY A 114 10.55 -2.59 -10.20
CA GLY A 114 10.67 -4.00 -9.88
C GLY A 114 10.49 -4.24 -8.37
N ALA A 115 9.52 -3.58 -7.76
CA ALA A 115 9.21 -3.75 -6.35
C ALA A 115 8.48 -5.08 -6.12
N LEU A 116 8.89 -5.81 -5.08
CA LEU A 116 8.22 -7.02 -4.60
C LEU A 116 6.85 -6.68 -4.01
N ALA A 117 6.77 -5.56 -3.27
CA ALA A 117 5.54 -5.12 -2.63
C ALA A 117 5.53 -3.61 -2.37
N VAL A 118 4.35 -3.07 -2.03
CA VAL A 118 4.14 -1.64 -1.71
C VAL A 118 3.47 -1.48 -0.36
N LEU A 119 4.02 -0.61 0.49
CA LEU A 119 3.39 -0.13 1.72
C LEU A 119 2.76 1.24 1.49
N ALA A 120 1.43 1.33 1.54
CA ALA A 120 0.67 2.56 1.33
C ALA A 120 0.00 3.04 2.64
N LEU A 121 0.65 3.98 3.35
CA LEU A 121 0.12 4.58 4.57
C LEU A 121 -0.75 5.79 4.24
N ALA A 122 -1.97 5.83 4.76
CA ALA A 122 -2.95 6.88 4.49
C ALA A 122 -3.07 7.20 2.99
N PHE A 123 -3.33 6.18 2.17
CA PHE A 123 -3.50 6.39 0.73
C PHE A 123 -4.71 7.29 0.47
N PRO A 124 -4.53 8.43 -0.22
CA PRO A 124 -5.61 9.39 -0.43
C PRO A 124 -6.44 8.97 -1.66
N LEU A 125 -7.51 8.19 -1.44
CA LEU A 125 -8.35 7.65 -2.51
C LEU A 125 -8.95 8.75 -3.42
N HIS A 126 -9.28 9.90 -2.86
CA HIS A 126 -9.75 11.07 -3.61
C HIS A 126 -9.36 12.37 -2.88
N PRO A 127 -9.47 13.55 -3.49
CA PRO A 127 -9.39 14.81 -2.76
C PRO A 127 -10.57 14.94 -1.78
N PRO A 128 -10.42 15.61 -0.63
CA PRO A 128 -11.52 15.80 0.32
C PRO A 128 -12.74 16.43 -0.36
N GLY A 129 -13.93 15.85 -0.10
CA GLY A 129 -15.19 16.32 -0.68
C GLY A 129 -15.35 16.09 -2.20
N ARG A 130 -14.47 15.30 -2.83
CA ARG A 130 -14.52 15.02 -4.29
C ARG A 130 -14.36 13.53 -4.58
N PRO A 131 -15.27 12.67 -4.16
CA PRO A 131 -15.18 11.21 -4.36
C PRO A 131 -15.17 10.81 -5.84
N GLU A 132 -15.78 11.62 -6.73
CA GLU A 132 -15.75 11.42 -8.17
C GLU A 132 -14.34 11.48 -8.78
N ARG A 133 -13.38 12.09 -8.07
CA ARG A 133 -11.97 12.16 -8.48
C ARG A 133 -11.14 11.03 -7.88
N SER A 134 -11.63 9.81 -8.00
CA SER A 134 -10.98 8.62 -7.46
C SER A 134 -9.58 8.40 -8.03
N ARG A 135 -8.69 7.92 -7.17
CA ARG A 135 -7.31 7.50 -7.49
C ARG A 135 -7.13 5.99 -7.34
N ALA A 136 -8.22 5.22 -7.35
CA ALA A 136 -8.15 3.75 -7.29
C ALA A 136 -7.29 3.18 -8.42
N ALA A 137 -7.33 3.80 -9.61
CA ALA A 137 -6.47 3.43 -10.73
C ALA A 137 -4.97 3.57 -10.42
N GLU A 138 -4.55 4.59 -9.65
CA GLU A 138 -3.14 4.73 -9.24
C GLU A 138 -2.72 3.61 -8.26
N LEU A 139 -3.63 3.19 -7.38
CA LEU A 139 -3.39 2.09 -6.46
C LEU A 139 -3.25 0.76 -7.23
N ALA A 140 -4.11 0.51 -8.20
CA ALA A 140 -4.08 -0.68 -9.05
C ALA A 140 -2.83 -0.76 -9.95
N GLN A 141 -2.21 0.39 -10.30
CA GLN A 141 -0.97 0.43 -11.09
C GLN A 141 0.23 -0.24 -10.38
N ALA A 142 0.15 -0.46 -9.07
CA ALA A 142 1.22 -1.17 -8.34
C ALA A 142 1.54 -2.53 -8.98
N GLY A 143 0.52 -3.29 -9.41
CA GLY A 143 0.67 -4.56 -10.10
C GLY A 143 1.42 -5.64 -9.30
N THR A 144 1.46 -5.48 -7.99
CA THR A 144 2.11 -6.36 -7.02
C THR A 144 1.35 -6.32 -5.70
N GLU A 145 1.80 -7.05 -4.69
CA GLU A 145 1.23 -7.02 -3.33
C GLU A 145 1.26 -5.60 -2.75
N VAL A 146 0.11 -5.13 -2.23
CA VAL A 146 -0.01 -3.82 -1.59
C VAL A 146 -0.66 -3.96 -0.22
N LEU A 147 0.01 -3.47 0.82
CA LEU A 147 -0.62 -3.22 2.11
C LEU A 147 -1.01 -1.75 2.22
N VAL A 148 -2.32 -1.48 2.29
CA VAL A 148 -2.86 -0.16 2.61
C VAL A 148 -3.21 -0.10 4.09
N VAL A 149 -2.78 0.94 4.78
CA VAL A 149 -3.20 1.23 6.17
C VAL A 149 -3.82 2.63 6.19
N ASN A 150 -5.13 2.71 6.36
CA ASN A 150 -5.88 3.98 6.38
C ASN A 150 -6.67 4.14 7.69
N GLY A 151 -6.97 5.39 8.04
CA GLY A 151 -7.90 5.70 9.12
C GLY A 151 -9.35 5.63 8.65
N ALA A 152 -10.27 5.13 9.50
CA ALA A 152 -11.69 5.03 9.19
C ALA A 152 -12.35 6.40 8.92
N ALA A 153 -11.85 7.47 9.54
CA ALA A 153 -12.33 8.84 9.38
C ALA A 153 -11.43 9.67 8.45
N ASP A 154 -10.72 9.03 7.51
CA ASP A 154 -9.87 9.74 6.56
C ASP A 154 -10.72 10.53 5.55
N PRO A 155 -10.66 11.89 5.52
CA PRO A 155 -11.44 12.70 4.57
C PRO A 155 -11.02 12.50 3.11
N PHE A 156 -9.88 11.84 2.86
CA PHE A 156 -9.44 11.46 1.53
C PHE A 156 -10.01 10.12 1.05
N GLY A 157 -10.91 9.50 1.84
CA GLY A 157 -11.52 8.21 1.56
C GLY A 157 -10.63 7.02 1.91
N VAL A 158 -11.26 5.86 2.00
CA VAL A 158 -10.61 4.57 2.30
C VAL A 158 -10.73 3.69 1.07
N PRO A 159 -9.61 3.16 0.52
CA PRO A 159 -9.67 2.21 -0.58
C PRO A 159 -10.37 0.89 -0.18
N GLU A 160 -10.90 0.19 -1.17
CA GLU A 160 -11.38 -1.18 -1.01
C GLU A 160 -10.29 -2.19 -1.31
N ALA A 161 -10.33 -3.32 -0.60
CA ALA A 161 -9.45 -4.45 -0.88
C ALA A 161 -9.84 -5.12 -2.21
N ALA A 162 -8.87 -5.42 -3.07
CA ALA A 162 -9.10 -6.06 -4.36
C ALA A 162 -7.83 -6.77 -4.85
N GLY A 163 -7.94 -8.02 -5.26
CA GLY A 163 -6.80 -8.78 -5.76
C GLY A 163 -5.64 -8.83 -4.75
N ALA A 164 -4.47 -8.35 -5.14
CA ALA A 164 -3.28 -8.26 -4.30
C ALA A 164 -3.26 -7.00 -3.39
N ILE A 165 -4.33 -6.22 -3.35
CA ILE A 165 -4.45 -5.03 -2.49
C ILE A 165 -5.18 -5.40 -1.21
N ARG A 166 -4.46 -5.38 -0.09
CA ARG A 166 -4.99 -5.57 1.26
C ARG A 166 -5.20 -4.23 1.93
N VAL A 167 -6.33 -4.04 2.60
CA VAL A 167 -6.66 -2.78 3.27
C VAL A 167 -6.93 -3.04 4.74
N VAL A 168 -6.18 -2.38 5.61
CA VAL A 168 -6.41 -2.36 7.05
C VAL A 168 -6.91 -0.97 7.44
N VAL A 169 -8.09 -0.94 8.05
CA VAL A 169 -8.74 0.29 8.47
C VAL A 169 -8.60 0.45 9.98
N LEU A 170 -8.01 1.57 10.42
CA LEU A 170 -7.80 1.87 11.84
C LEU A 170 -9.01 2.67 12.37
N PRO A 171 -9.79 2.10 13.33
CA PRO A 171 -10.97 2.77 13.87
C PRO A 171 -10.63 4.12 14.53
N GLY A 172 -11.56 5.09 14.45
CA GLY A 172 -11.43 6.40 15.10
C GLY A 172 -10.26 7.26 14.64
N THR A 173 -9.64 6.91 13.52
CA THR A 173 -8.40 7.52 13.05
C THR A 173 -8.64 8.27 11.73
N ALA A 174 -8.10 9.48 11.63
CA ALA A 174 -8.13 10.31 10.43
C ALA A 174 -6.83 10.14 9.59
N HIS A 175 -6.68 10.95 8.54
CA HIS A 175 -5.54 10.93 7.60
C HIS A 175 -4.16 10.98 8.24
N ALA A 176 -4.02 11.63 9.40
CA ALA A 176 -2.74 11.73 10.10
C ALA A 176 -2.27 10.43 10.75
N LEU A 177 -3.11 9.42 10.90
CA LEU A 177 -2.84 8.17 11.61
C LEU A 177 -2.27 8.41 13.03
N ALA A 178 -2.68 9.52 13.67
CA ALA A 178 -2.16 9.95 14.95
C ALA A 178 -2.42 8.91 16.04
N GLY A 179 -1.43 8.68 16.92
CA GLY A 179 -1.53 7.71 17.99
C GLY A 179 -1.42 6.24 17.59
N GLN A 180 -1.34 5.94 16.29
CA GLN A 180 -1.39 4.56 15.78
C GLN A 180 -0.02 3.90 15.54
N GLY A 181 1.07 4.54 15.94
CA GLY A 181 2.43 4.04 15.68
C GLY A 181 2.65 2.58 16.12
N GLY A 182 2.16 2.19 17.31
CA GLY A 182 2.26 0.81 17.78
C GLY A 182 1.47 -0.20 16.94
N ALA A 183 0.26 0.16 16.50
CA ALA A 183 -0.57 -0.67 15.65
C ALA A 183 0.08 -0.82 14.25
N ILE A 184 0.54 0.28 13.66
CA ILE A 184 1.23 0.30 12.36
C ILE A 184 2.49 -0.57 12.40
N ARG A 185 3.34 -0.42 13.44
CA ARG A 185 4.55 -1.25 13.59
C ARG A 185 4.23 -2.74 13.60
N ARG A 186 3.21 -3.17 14.36
CA ARG A 186 2.80 -4.58 14.40
C ARG A 186 2.26 -5.06 13.06
N LEU A 187 1.32 -4.32 12.46
CA LEU A 187 0.70 -4.69 11.17
C LEU A 187 1.74 -4.79 10.05
N VAL A 188 2.58 -3.78 9.91
CA VAL A 188 3.63 -3.75 8.89
C VAL A 188 4.67 -4.83 9.17
N GLY A 189 5.09 -5.03 10.43
CA GLY A 189 6.05 -6.07 10.80
C GLY A 189 5.55 -7.47 10.48
N SER A 190 4.30 -7.80 10.80
CA SER A 190 3.69 -9.09 10.45
C SER A 190 3.61 -9.29 8.93
N TRP A 191 3.19 -8.27 8.19
CA TRP A 191 3.12 -8.33 6.74
C TRP A 191 4.51 -8.51 6.08
N LEU A 192 5.52 -7.77 6.53
CA LEU A 192 6.90 -7.91 6.04
C LEU A 192 7.46 -9.31 6.32
N ALA A 193 7.19 -9.87 7.49
CA ALA A 193 7.63 -11.22 7.85
C ALA A 193 7.06 -12.29 6.92
N LEU A 194 5.80 -12.16 6.50
CA LEU A 194 5.16 -13.07 5.54
C LEU A 194 5.77 -12.96 4.15
N LEU A 195 5.98 -11.73 3.65
CA LEU A 195 6.61 -11.49 2.36
C LEU A 195 8.02 -12.10 2.26
N VAL A 196 8.79 -12.01 3.33
CA VAL A 196 10.18 -12.54 3.36
C VAL A 196 10.20 -14.06 3.39
N ARG A 197 9.21 -14.70 4.03
CA ARG A 197 9.09 -16.17 4.06
C ARG A 197 8.52 -16.75 2.77
N GLY A 198 7.93 -15.93 1.90
CA GLY A 198 7.18 -16.40 0.72
C GLY A 198 5.84 -17.02 1.05
N ASP A 199 5.33 -16.76 2.28
CA ASP A 199 4.03 -17.25 2.73
C ASP A 199 2.93 -16.29 2.28
N ASP A 200 1.78 -16.82 1.87
CA ASP A 200 0.59 -15.99 1.64
C ASP A 200 0.12 -15.41 2.98
N PRO A 201 0.00 -14.06 3.08
CA PRO A 201 -0.47 -13.46 4.32
C PRO A 201 -1.94 -13.82 4.57
N PRO A 202 -2.34 -14.08 5.83
CA PRO A 202 -3.72 -14.45 6.17
C PRO A 202 -4.71 -13.37 5.74
N GLU A 203 -5.92 -13.77 5.33
CA GLU A 203 -7.01 -12.83 5.04
C GLU A 203 -7.26 -11.93 6.26
N PRO A 204 -7.48 -10.62 6.06
CA PRO A 204 -7.80 -9.72 7.17
C PRO A 204 -9.09 -10.17 7.86
N PRO A 205 -9.17 -10.14 9.18
CA PRO A 205 -10.39 -10.47 9.90
C PRO A 205 -11.51 -9.49 9.48
N GLY A 206 -12.60 -9.99 8.89
CA GLY A 206 -13.78 -9.22 8.54
C GLY A 206 -14.06 -9.01 7.05
N GLY A 207 -13.36 -9.66 6.12
CA GLY A 207 -13.72 -9.65 4.70
C GLY A 207 -14.98 -10.48 4.43
N LEU A 208 -16.12 -9.82 4.19
CA LEU A 208 -17.31 -10.44 3.60
C LEU A 208 -16.91 -10.97 2.21
N ARG A 209 -16.93 -12.29 2.03
CA ARG A 209 -16.76 -12.91 0.70
C ARG A 209 -17.91 -12.43 -0.20
N PRO A 210 -17.68 -11.89 -1.39
CA PRO A 210 -18.76 -11.69 -2.35
C PRO A 210 -19.20 -13.06 -2.87
N GLY A 211 -20.45 -13.47 -2.50
CA GLY A 211 -21.26 -14.43 -3.25
C GLY A 211 -20.82 -15.88 -3.23
N SER A 212 -20.97 -16.58 -2.10
CA SER A 212 -21.36 -17.98 -2.15
C SER A 212 -22.84 -18.04 -2.52
N SER A 213 -23.14 -18.30 -3.79
CA SER A 213 -24.47 -18.65 -4.23
C SER A 213 -24.92 -19.90 -3.47
N VAL A 214 -25.82 -19.71 -2.51
CA VAL A 214 -26.56 -20.80 -1.87
C VAL A 214 -27.49 -21.36 -2.94
N THR A 215 -27.08 -22.43 -3.61
CA THR A 215 -28.00 -23.29 -4.34
C THR A 215 -28.80 -24.08 -3.30
N GLY A 216 -29.91 -23.50 -2.88
CA GLY A 216 -30.94 -24.23 -2.11
C GLY A 216 -31.58 -25.29 -3.00
N PRO A 217 -31.99 -26.45 -2.44
CA PRO A 217 -32.69 -27.46 -3.19
C PRO A 217 -34.04 -26.91 -3.67
N GLY A 218 -34.28 -26.97 -4.98
CA GLY A 218 -35.52 -26.59 -5.61
C GLY A 218 -36.70 -27.35 -5.04
N PRO A 219 -37.92 -26.76 -5.02
CA PRO A 219 -39.11 -27.42 -4.53
C PRO A 219 -39.45 -28.67 -5.41
N SER A 220 -39.58 -29.80 -4.78
CA SER A 220 -40.05 -31.04 -5.38
C SER A 220 -41.52 -30.89 -5.83
N VAL A 221 -41.76 -31.05 -7.14
CA VAL A 221 -43.09 -31.09 -7.73
C VAL A 221 -43.69 -32.47 -7.45
N PRO A 222 -44.90 -32.59 -6.84
CA PRO A 222 -45.57 -33.88 -6.68
C PRO A 222 -46.12 -34.41 -8.01
N PRO A 223 -46.16 -35.76 -8.23
CA PRO A 223 -46.65 -36.34 -9.48
C PRO A 223 -48.18 -36.12 -9.66
N SER A 224 -48.56 -35.64 -10.83
CA SER A 224 -49.97 -35.50 -11.27
C SER A 224 -50.64 -36.86 -11.34
N ARG A 225 -51.75 -37.01 -10.60
CA ARG A 225 -52.68 -38.14 -10.72
C ARG A 225 -53.37 -38.09 -12.08
N GLY A 226 -53.19 -39.13 -12.87
CA GLY A 226 -53.94 -39.31 -14.09
C GLY A 226 -55.43 -39.53 -13.81
N VAL A 227 -56.28 -38.74 -14.48
CA VAL A 227 -57.72 -38.93 -14.53
C VAL A 227 -58.00 -39.91 -15.66
N GLY A 228 -58.49 -41.13 -15.29
CA GLY A 228 -59.00 -42.09 -16.24
C GLY A 228 -60.29 -41.57 -16.89
N ARG A 229 -60.34 -41.61 -18.20
CA ARG A 229 -61.60 -41.50 -18.95
C ARG A 229 -62.19 -42.87 -19.07
N ASP A 230 -63.33 -43.07 -18.41
CA ASP A 230 -64.28 -44.14 -18.77
C ASP A 230 -65.16 -43.62 -19.90
N LEU A 231 -65.20 -44.42 -20.96
CA LEU A 231 -66.17 -44.34 -22.04
C LEU A 231 -67.32 -45.32 -21.71
N GLY A 232 -68.49 -44.81 -21.63
CA GLY A 232 -69.77 -45.47 -21.67
C GLY A 232 -70.78 -44.57 -22.31
#